data_d55ae9dd08dbcdeb00c59dde0223018a
#
_entry.id   d55ae9dd08dbcdeb00c59dde0223018a
#
_cell.length_a   1.000
_cell.length_b   1.000
_cell.length_c   1.000
_cell.angle_alpha   90.00
_cell.angle_beta   90.00
_cell.angle_gamma   90.00
#
_symmetry.space_group_name_H-M   'P 1'
#
loop_
_entity.id
_entity.type
_entity.pdbx_description
1 polymer ?
#
loop_
_entity_poly.entity_id
_entity_poly.type
_entity_poly.pdbx_seq_one_letter_code
_entity_poly.pdbx_strand_id
1 'polypeptide(L)'
;MIGRKVLVFAPHPDDETIGCGGTIAKIIKDGGNVVIVWMTSGELGTKDHHRNGELAKVREREAKKAATTLGIKSYYFLRQPDSFLLATPQLIKQVAEIITTHKPETILCSYWDKINNDHIVTYDIVTRATLLAGGISKSLLCYEVWTPIEDCNYYEDTSDFLDTKLTALSAYKSQVKIIPYDQAIEGLNRYRGLMGIGKKYAEAFKIIYSK
;
A
#
# COMPACT_ATOMS: atom_id res chain seq x y z
N MET A 1 14.53 -2.39 9.58
CA MET A 1 14.41 -3.26 8.37
C MET A 1 13.03 -3.87 8.32
N ILE A 2 12.49 -4.07 7.13
CA ILE A 2 11.17 -4.69 6.95
C ILE A 2 11.29 -6.18 7.29
N GLY A 3 10.37 -6.67 8.15
CA GLY A 3 10.35 -8.07 8.59
C GLY A 3 9.73 -9.01 7.56
N ARG A 4 9.63 -10.30 7.91
CA ARG A 4 9.07 -11.32 7.02
C ARG A 4 7.55 -11.48 7.13
N LYS A 5 6.93 -11.04 8.22
CA LYS A 5 5.48 -10.98 8.40
C LYS A 5 5.03 -9.53 8.27
N VAL A 6 4.39 -9.19 7.17
CA VAL A 6 4.05 -7.80 6.85
C VAL A 6 2.55 -7.65 6.65
N LEU A 7 2.00 -6.60 7.22
CA LEU A 7 0.63 -6.15 7.02
C LEU A 7 0.65 -4.82 6.30
N VAL A 8 0.01 -4.75 5.13
CA VAL A 8 -0.01 -3.55 4.27
C VAL A 8 -1.41 -2.96 4.28
N PHE A 9 -1.54 -1.70 4.67
CA PHE A 9 -2.79 -0.94 4.59
C PHE A 9 -2.74 0.01 3.40
N ALA A 10 -3.68 -0.13 2.48
CA ALA A 10 -3.81 0.71 1.30
C ALA A 10 -5.15 1.44 1.32
N PRO A 11 -5.17 2.77 1.15
CA PRO A 11 -6.41 3.55 1.02
C PRO A 11 -7.31 3.00 -0.08
N HIS A 12 -6.75 2.78 -1.26
CA HIS A 12 -7.45 2.30 -2.44
C HIS A 12 -6.75 1.09 -3.06
N PRO A 13 -7.47 0.27 -3.85
CA PRO A 13 -6.87 -0.77 -4.68
C PRO A 13 -5.98 -0.14 -5.77
N ASP A 14 -4.68 -0.35 -5.69
CA ASP A 14 -3.51 0.06 -6.48
C ASP A 14 -2.41 0.73 -5.64
N ASP A 15 -2.75 1.44 -4.58
CA ASP A 15 -1.79 2.19 -3.74
C ASP A 15 -0.66 1.30 -3.20
N GLU A 16 -0.96 0.07 -2.76
CA GLU A 16 0.05 -0.88 -2.27
C GLU A 16 1.02 -1.30 -3.37
N THR A 17 0.51 -1.47 -4.58
CA THR A 17 1.33 -1.85 -5.73
C THR A 17 2.17 -0.66 -6.19
N ILE A 18 1.60 0.54 -6.24
CA ILE A 18 2.31 1.79 -6.56
C ILE A 18 3.43 2.04 -5.56
N GLY A 19 3.13 1.99 -4.27
CA GLY A 19 4.06 2.43 -3.23
C GLY A 19 5.08 1.38 -2.81
N CYS A 20 4.67 0.09 -2.72
CA CYS A 20 5.53 -0.96 -2.17
C CYS A 20 5.43 -2.33 -2.88
N GLY A 21 4.99 -2.36 -4.15
CA GLY A 21 4.81 -3.60 -4.91
C GLY A 21 6.10 -4.40 -5.10
N GLY A 22 7.23 -3.74 -5.33
CA GLY A 22 8.53 -4.38 -5.45
C GLY A 22 9.01 -4.98 -4.13
N THR A 23 8.83 -4.23 -3.03
CA THR A 23 9.11 -4.71 -1.66
C THR A 23 8.25 -5.92 -1.31
N ILE A 24 6.95 -5.88 -1.63
CA ILE A 24 6.04 -7.02 -1.43
C ILE A 24 6.54 -8.25 -2.19
N ALA A 25 6.84 -8.10 -3.49
CA ALA A 25 7.33 -9.21 -4.31
C ALA A 25 8.63 -9.81 -3.74
N LYS A 26 9.55 -8.98 -3.28
CA LYS A 26 10.80 -9.39 -2.62
C LYS A 26 10.53 -10.21 -1.36
N ILE A 27 9.69 -9.70 -0.45
CA ILE A 27 9.33 -10.39 0.79
C ILE A 27 8.75 -11.78 0.50
N ILE A 28 7.83 -11.87 -0.44
CA ILE A 28 7.20 -13.15 -0.83
C ILE A 28 8.24 -14.10 -1.42
N LYS A 29 9.12 -13.64 -2.32
CA LYS A 29 10.19 -14.45 -2.90
C LYS A 29 11.13 -14.99 -1.82
N ASP A 30 11.41 -14.21 -0.79
CA ASP A 30 12.26 -14.59 0.35
C ASP A 30 11.52 -15.49 1.38
N GLY A 31 10.32 -15.98 1.04
CA GLY A 31 9.52 -16.87 1.88
C GLY A 31 8.83 -16.16 3.05
N GLY A 32 8.66 -14.85 2.98
CA GLY A 32 7.85 -14.08 3.91
C GLY A 32 6.36 -14.17 3.63
N ASN A 33 5.56 -13.57 4.48
CA ASN A 33 4.10 -13.50 4.36
C ASN A 33 3.62 -12.06 4.39
N VAL A 34 2.83 -11.70 3.38
CA VAL A 34 2.22 -10.38 3.26
C VAL A 34 0.71 -10.51 3.24
N VAL A 35 0.04 -9.69 4.02
CA VAL A 35 -1.41 -9.53 4.01
C VAL A 35 -1.74 -8.10 3.64
N ILE A 36 -2.67 -7.89 2.70
CA ILE A 36 -3.14 -6.56 2.30
C ILE A 36 -4.50 -6.27 2.91
N VAL A 37 -4.70 -5.03 3.34
CA VAL A 37 -5.97 -4.48 3.78
C VAL A 37 -6.27 -3.24 2.95
N TRP A 38 -7.23 -3.33 2.04
CA TRP A 38 -7.76 -2.17 1.32
C TRP A 38 -8.86 -1.52 2.14
N MET A 39 -8.70 -0.23 2.43
CA MET A 39 -9.63 0.53 3.26
C MET A 39 -10.94 0.80 2.54
N THR A 40 -10.87 1.22 1.28
CA THR A 40 -12.02 1.47 0.39
C THR A 40 -12.00 0.51 -0.79
N SER A 41 -13.02 0.53 -1.63
CA SER A 41 -13.01 -0.16 -2.93
C SER A 41 -12.67 0.77 -4.09
N GLY A 42 -12.40 2.05 -3.82
CA GLY A 42 -12.00 3.04 -4.81
C GLY A 42 -13.09 3.34 -5.85
N GLU A 43 -14.36 3.34 -5.42
CA GLU A 43 -15.53 3.46 -6.28
C GLU A 43 -15.67 4.83 -6.95
N LEU A 44 -14.99 5.86 -6.45
CA LEU A 44 -14.98 7.20 -7.02
C LEU A 44 -13.77 7.48 -7.94
N GLY A 45 -12.91 6.50 -8.18
CA GLY A 45 -11.71 6.61 -9.02
C GLY A 45 -11.98 6.80 -10.51
N THR A 46 -13.11 7.39 -10.90
CA THR A 46 -13.46 7.78 -12.27
C THR A 46 -14.30 9.04 -12.30
N LYS A 47 -14.30 9.75 -13.43
CA LYS A 47 -15.20 10.89 -13.66
C LYS A 47 -16.65 10.47 -13.94
N ASP A 48 -16.90 9.20 -14.25
CA ASP A 48 -18.24 8.65 -14.50
C ASP A 48 -18.88 8.12 -13.20
N HIS A 49 -19.41 9.04 -12.41
CA HIS A 49 -20.01 8.73 -11.11
C HIS A 49 -21.28 7.88 -11.18
N HIS A 50 -21.88 7.67 -12.37
CA HIS A 50 -23.07 6.83 -12.53
C HIS A 50 -22.78 5.33 -12.37
N ARG A 51 -21.51 4.92 -12.34
CA ARG A 51 -21.07 3.52 -12.27
C ARG A 51 -20.31 3.16 -11.00
N ASN A 52 -20.42 3.95 -9.94
CA ASN A 52 -19.61 3.77 -8.73
C ASN A 52 -19.65 2.35 -8.16
N GLY A 53 -20.84 1.74 -8.04
CA GLY A 53 -20.97 0.37 -7.52
C GLY A 53 -20.42 -0.70 -8.48
N GLU A 54 -20.42 -0.47 -9.78
CA GLU A 54 -19.78 -1.36 -10.77
C GLU A 54 -18.26 -1.21 -10.72
N LEU A 55 -17.78 0.03 -10.58
CA LEU A 55 -16.35 0.31 -10.49
C LEU A 55 -15.72 -0.34 -9.25
N ALA A 56 -16.37 -0.31 -8.09
CA ALA A 56 -15.91 -1.03 -6.89
C ALA A 56 -15.64 -2.51 -7.19
N LYS A 57 -16.60 -3.19 -7.83
CA LYS A 57 -16.44 -4.60 -8.22
C LYS A 57 -15.32 -4.83 -9.22
N VAL A 58 -15.12 -3.89 -10.16
CA VAL A 58 -14.01 -3.95 -11.12
C VAL A 58 -12.70 -3.82 -10.39
N ARG A 59 -12.51 -2.79 -9.56
CA ARG A 59 -11.28 -2.53 -8.81
C ARG A 59 -10.94 -3.65 -7.84
N GLU A 60 -11.90 -4.23 -7.13
CA GLU A 60 -11.66 -5.41 -6.29
C GLU A 60 -11.18 -6.63 -7.09
N ARG A 61 -11.69 -6.84 -8.33
CA ARG A 61 -11.18 -7.91 -9.20
C ARG A 61 -9.76 -7.64 -9.71
N GLU A 62 -9.47 -6.39 -10.04
CA GLU A 62 -8.14 -5.95 -10.47
C GLU A 62 -7.13 -6.11 -9.33
N ALA A 63 -7.48 -5.69 -8.10
CA ALA A 63 -6.67 -5.86 -6.91
C ALA A 63 -6.35 -7.35 -6.62
N LYS A 64 -7.32 -8.25 -6.75
CA LYS A 64 -7.09 -9.69 -6.61
C LYS A 64 -6.11 -10.24 -7.65
N LYS A 65 -6.16 -9.74 -8.89
CA LYS A 65 -5.19 -10.11 -9.94
C LYS A 65 -3.79 -9.59 -9.62
N ALA A 66 -3.68 -8.32 -9.21
CA ALA A 66 -2.42 -7.74 -8.78
C ALA A 66 -1.83 -8.51 -7.59
N ALA A 67 -2.64 -8.81 -6.58
CA ALA A 67 -2.24 -9.63 -5.43
C ALA A 67 -1.71 -11.01 -5.86
N THR A 68 -2.38 -11.68 -6.81
CA THR A 68 -1.93 -12.96 -7.36
C THR A 68 -0.56 -12.82 -8.06
N THR A 69 -0.35 -11.77 -8.85
CA THR A 69 0.93 -11.50 -9.52
C THR A 69 2.06 -11.26 -8.51
N LEU A 70 1.77 -10.58 -7.40
CA LEU A 70 2.71 -10.35 -6.31
C LEU A 70 2.91 -11.58 -5.41
N GLY A 71 2.15 -12.66 -5.60
CA GLY A 71 2.21 -13.88 -4.80
C GLY A 71 1.47 -13.81 -3.45
N ILE A 72 0.59 -12.83 -3.27
CA ILE A 72 -0.17 -12.62 -2.04
C ILE A 72 -1.37 -13.57 -2.00
N LYS A 73 -1.59 -14.21 -0.85
CA LYS A 73 -2.67 -15.20 -0.65
C LYS A 73 -3.78 -14.72 0.29
N SER A 74 -3.52 -13.69 1.09
CA SER A 74 -4.44 -13.23 2.13
C SER A 74 -4.65 -11.73 2.03
N TYR A 75 -5.90 -11.30 2.04
CA TYR A 75 -6.25 -9.88 1.96
C TYR A 75 -7.65 -9.61 2.50
N TYR A 76 -7.93 -8.33 2.82
CA TYR A 76 -9.21 -7.82 3.29
C TYR A 76 -9.65 -6.62 2.45
N PHE A 77 -10.95 -6.53 2.17
CA PHE A 77 -11.61 -5.32 1.67
C PHE A 77 -12.52 -4.80 2.77
N LEU A 78 -12.18 -3.65 3.37
CA LEU A 78 -12.99 -3.05 4.43
C LEU A 78 -14.18 -2.27 3.85
N ARG A 79 -14.13 -1.94 2.56
CA ARG A 79 -15.23 -1.31 1.79
C ARG A 79 -15.78 -0.06 2.47
N GLN A 80 -14.90 0.75 3.05
CA GLN A 80 -15.28 2.05 3.54
C GLN A 80 -15.56 2.99 2.37
N PRO A 81 -16.39 4.04 2.54
CA PRO A 81 -16.71 4.99 1.47
C PRO A 81 -15.45 5.68 0.93
N ASP A 82 -15.19 5.55 -0.38
CA ASP A 82 -14.09 6.22 -1.08
C ASP A 82 -14.28 7.74 -1.05
N SER A 83 -13.20 8.47 -0.84
CA SER A 83 -13.13 9.93 -0.65
C SER A 83 -13.82 10.46 0.62
N PHE A 84 -14.49 9.60 1.37
CA PHE A 84 -15.20 9.92 2.61
C PHE A 84 -14.80 9.02 3.77
N LEU A 85 -13.59 8.47 3.73
CA LEU A 85 -13.06 7.65 4.81
C LEU A 85 -13.02 8.45 6.12
N LEU A 86 -13.49 7.86 7.21
CA LEU A 86 -13.52 8.47 8.54
C LEU A 86 -12.86 7.55 9.57
N ALA A 87 -12.03 8.14 10.44
CA ALA A 87 -11.38 7.43 11.54
C ALA A 87 -12.36 7.19 12.71
N THR A 88 -13.38 6.36 12.47
CA THR A 88 -14.36 6.02 13.51
C THR A 88 -13.77 5.06 14.53
N PRO A 89 -14.21 5.10 15.82
CA PRO A 89 -13.76 4.14 16.83
C PRO A 89 -13.97 2.68 16.42
N GLN A 90 -15.07 2.38 15.71
CA GLN A 90 -15.39 1.05 15.21
C GLN A 90 -14.38 0.57 14.17
N LEU A 91 -14.01 1.42 13.22
CA LEU A 91 -13.03 1.08 12.18
C LEU A 91 -11.64 0.93 12.76
N ILE A 92 -11.23 1.81 13.68
CA ILE A 92 -9.95 1.70 14.39
C ILE A 92 -9.88 0.37 15.15
N LYS A 93 -10.96 -0.03 15.85
CA LYS A 93 -11.03 -1.31 16.56
C LYS A 93 -10.93 -2.49 15.58
N GLN A 94 -11.64 -2.46 14.45
CA GLN A 94 -11.58 -3.49 13.41
C GLN A 94 -10.16 -3.65 12.87
N VAL A 95 -9.47 -2.55 12.59
CA VAL A 95 -8.07 -2.56 12.12
C VAL A 95 -7.14 -3.11 13.22
N ALA A 96 -7.35 -2.74 14.49
CA ALA A 96 -6.58 -3.28 15.62
C ALA A 96 -6.78 -4.80 15.78
N GLU A 97 -7.98 -5.31 15.57
CA GLU A 97 -8.27 -6.75 15.58
C GLU A 97 -7.52 -7.50 14.46
N ILE A 98 -7.45 -6.91 13.24
CA ILE A 98 -6.66 -7.46 12.14
C ILE A 98 -5.17 -7.51 12.53
N ILE A 99 -4.61 -6.42 13.08
CA ILE A 99 -3.23 -6.35 13.54
C ILE A 99 -2.96 -7.43 14.60
N THR A 100 -3.85 -7.55 15.58
CA THR A 100 -3.72 -8.54 16.67
C THR A 100 -3.79 -9.98 16.15
N THR A 101 -4.65 -10.25 15.16
CA THR A 101 -4.80 -11.57 14.54
C THR A 101 -3.55 -11.98 13.79
N HIS A 102 -3.00 -11.08 12.95
CA HIS A 102 -1.86 -11.39 12.10
C HIS A 102 -0.51 -11.26 12.79
N LYS A 103 -0.42 -10.47 13.88
CA LYS A 103 0.82 -10.23 14.64
C LYS A 103 2.00 -9.91 13.70
N PRO A 104 1.89 -8.85 12.87
CA PRO A 104 2.92 -8.52 11.90
C PRO A 104 4.22 -8.08 12.60
N GLU A 105 5.36 -8.35 11.99
CA GLU A 105 6.62 -7.75 12.38
C GLU A 105 6.68 -6.30 11.90
N THR A 106 6.21 -6.04 10.69
CA THR A 106 6.17 -4.71 10.08
C THR A 106 4.76 -4.39 9.58
N ILE A 107 4.34 -3.16 9.83
CA ILE A 107 3.16 -2.57 9.22
C ILE A 107 3.63 -1.56 8.17
N LEU A 108 3.08 -1.65 6.97
CA LEU A 108 3.24 -0.65 5.91
C LEU A 108 1.89 0.04 5.69
N CYS A 109 1.89 1.37 5.57
CA CYS A 109 0.71 2.13 5.18
C CYS A 109 1.10 3.27 4.23
N SER A 110 0.11 3.87 3.56
CA SER A 110 0.38 5.05 2.73
C SER A 110 0.90 6.21 3.59
N TYR A 111 1.83 6.98 3.01
CA TYR A 111 2.23 8.25 3.59
C TYR A 111 1.05 9.24 3.53
N TRP A 112 0.94 10.11 4.55
CA TRP A 112 -0.09 11.16 4.57
C TRP A 112 0.25 12.22 3.53
N ASP A 113 -0.28 12.09 2.35
CA ASP A 113 -0.13 13.13 1.35
C ASP A 113 -1.23 14.20 1.49
N LYS A 114 -0.93 15.41 1.00
CA LYS A 114 -1.85 16.54 1.09
C LYS A 114 -2.93 16.54 -0.01
N ILE A 115 -2.86 15.59 -0.92
CA ILE A 115 -3.69 15.55 -2.13
C ILE A 115 -4.94 14.75 -1.90
N ASN A 116 -4.84 13.63 -1.13
CA ASN A 116 -5.96 12.71 -0.92
C ASN A 116 -6.23 12.51 0.58
N ASN A 117 -7.43 12.88 1.01
CA ASN A 117 -7.85 12.77 2.41
C ASN A 117 -7.82 11.31 2.92
N ASP A 118 -8.16 10.32 2.08
CA ASP A 118 -8.20 8.92 2.50
C ASP A 118 -6.80 8.40 2.88
N HIS A 119 -5.73 8.94 2.29
CA HIS A 119 -4.35 8.62 2.68
C HIS A 119 -4.04 9.14 4.09
N ILE A 120 -4.43 10.40 4.39
CA ILE A 120 -4.27 10.99 5.72
C ILE A 120 -5.05 10.18 6.77
N VAL A 121 -6.30 9.87 6.46
CA VAL A 121 -7.18 9.14 7.39
C VAL A 121 -6.74 7.69 7.57
N THR A 122 -6.26 7.02 6.52
CA THR A 122 -5.68 5.67 6.62
C THR A 122 -4.49 5.67 7.57
N TYR A 123 -3.57 6.63 7.45
CA TYR A 123 -2.44 6.76 8.37
C TYR A 123 -2.90 6.96 9.83
N ASP A 124 -3.88 7.84 10.07
CA ASP A 124 -4.44 8.08 11.41
C ASP A 124 -5.06 6.81 12.00
N ILE A 125 -5.90 6.11 11.23
CA ILE A 125 -6.51 4.85 11.65
C ILE A 125 -5.45 3.81 11.99
N VAL A 126 -4.47 3.58 11.11
CA VAL A 126 -3.43 2.56 11.28
C VAL A 126 -2.56 2.86 12.50
N THR A 127 -2.20 4.12 12.71
CA THR A 127 -1.39 4.55 13.85
C THR A 127 -2.13 4.28 15.17
N ARG A 128 -3.39 4.73 15.28
CA ARG A 128 -4.23 4.50 16.48
C ARG A 128 -4.50 3.02 16.71
N ALA A 129 -4.81 2.27 15.64
CA ALA A 129 -5.05 0.83 15.74
C ALA A 129 -3.81 0.07 16.20
N THR A 130 -2.62 0.48 15.77
CA THR A 130 -1.35 -0.11 16.21
C THR A 130 -1.11 0.11 17.71
N LEU A 131 -1.43 1.30 18.22
CA LEU A 131 -1.38 1.59 19.65
C LEU A 131 -2.41 0.76 20.41
N LEU A 132 -3.65 0.69 19.91
CA LEU A 132 -4.73 -0.09 20.51
C LEU A 132 -4.41 -1.60 20.55
N ALA A 133 -3.70 -2.11 19.55
CA ALA A 133 -3.19 -3.49 19.49
C ALA A 133 -2.00 -3.73 20.44
N GLY A 134 -1.63 -2.77 21.31
CA GLY A 134 -0.53 -2.90 22.27
C GLY A 134 0.87 -2.82 21.66
N GLY A 135 1.00 -2.23 20.48
CA GLY A 135 2.30 -2.05 19.81
C GLY A 135 2.99 -3.39 19.50
N ILE A 136 2.24 -4.39 19.06
CA ILE A 136 2.73 -5.74 18.76
C ILE A 136 3.80 -5.74 17.66
N SER A 137 3.66 -4.89 16.65
CA SER A 137 4.60 -4.80 15.54
C SER A 137 5.94 -4.20 15.98
N LYS A 138 7.02 -4.65 15.33
CA LYS A 138 8.36 -4.12 15.56
C LYS A 138 8.57 -2.78 14.86
N SER A 139 7.88 -2.55 13.74
CA SER A 139 8.03 -1.32 12.95
C SER A 139 6.75 -0.93 12.22
N LEU A 140 6.60 0.37 12.01
CA LEU A 140 5.61 1.00 11.13
C LEU A 140 6.35 1.92 10.16
N LEU A 141 6.15 1.69 8.86
CA LEU A 141 6.72 2.50 7.79
C LEU A 141 5.60 2.99 6.87
N CYS A 142 5.78 4.20 6.34
CA CYS A 142 4.89 4.74 5.32
C CYS A 142 5.56 4.71 3.95
N TYR A 143 4.83 4.25 2.93
CA TYR A 143 5.24 4.25 1.53
C TYR A 143 4.63 5.45 0.78
N GLU A 144 5.33 5.91 -0.25
CA GLU A 144 4.86 7.00 -1.11
C GLU A 144 3.89 6.52 -2.19
N VAL A 145 2.91 7.36 -2.56
CA VAL A 145 1.98 7.11 -3.65
C VAL A 145 1.93 8.31 -4.58
N TRP A 146 1.08 9.30 -4.28
CA TRP A 146 0.88 10.50 -5.12
C TRP A 146 1.97 11.55 -4.94
N THR A 147 2.45 11.69 -3.71
CA THR A 147 3.47 12.68 -3.36
C THR A 147 4.74 11.94 -2.96
N PRO A 148 5.87 12.20 -3.64
CA PRO A 148 7.16 11.69 -3.21
C PRO A 148 7.49 12.16 -1.79
N ILE A 149 7.95 11.26 -0.93
CA ILE A 149 8.31 11.58 0.46
C ILE A 149 9.60 12.39 0.45
N GLU A 150 9.54 13.65 0.91
CA GLU A 150 10.72 14.54 0.95
C GLU A 150 11.75 14.07 1.99
N ASP A 151 11.27 13.63 3.15
CA ASP A 151 12.09 13.23 4.29
C ASP A 151 12.12 11.71 4.51
N CYS A 152 12.10 10.95 3.39
CA CYS A 152 12.26 9.49 3.44
C CYS A 152 13.60 9.13 4.10
N ASN A 153 13.57 8.09 4.94
CA ASN A 153 14.73 7.68 5.74
C ASN A 153 15.01 6.17 5.65
N TYR A 154 14.32 5.47 4.76
CA TYR A 154 14.55 4.07 4.45
C TYR A 154 14.29 3.81 2.96
N TYR A 155 15.16 3.01 2.36
CA TYR A 155 15.05 2.57 0.97
C TYR A 155 15.17 1.07 0.90
N GLU A 156 14.24 0.42 0.19
CA GLU A 156 14.32 -1.00 -0.10
C GLU A 156 14.80 -1.20 -1.54
N ASP A 157 15.90 -1.95 -1.73
CA ASP A 157 16.39 -2.34 -3.06
C ASP A 157 15.39 -3.28 -3.72
N THR A 158 14.76 -2.82 -4.79
CA THR A 158 13.77 -3.55 -5.58
C THR A 158 14.22 -3.76 -7.03
N SER A 159 15.52 -3.69 -7.29
CA SER A 159 16.10 -3.76 -8.64
C SER A 159 15.66 -5.00 -9.42
N ASP A 160 15.54 -6.15 -8.76
CA ASP A 160 15.13 -7.41 -9.38
C ASP A 160 13.60 -7.62 -9.41
N PHE A 161 12.83 -6.67 -8.89
CA PHE A 161 11.38 -6.82 -8.68
C PHE A 161 10.53 -5.77 -9.41
N LEU A 162 11.17 -4.83 -10.13
CA LEU A 162 10.43 -3.80 -10.86
C LEU A 162 9.48 -4.40 -11.89
N ASP A 163 9.92 -5.37 -12.67
CA ASP A 163 9.10 -6.00 -13.72
C ASP A 163 7.87 -6.69 -13.10
N THR A 164 8.04 -7.36 -11.96
CA THR A 164 6.92 -7.96 -11.21
C THR A 164 5.95 -6.90 -10.72
N LYS A 165 6.45 -5.79 -10.18
CA LYS A 165 5.65 -4.64 -9.75
C LYS A 165 4.86 -4.05 -10.90
N LEU A 166 5.49 -3.75 -12.04
CA LEU A 166 4.83 -3.17 -13.21
C LEU A 166 3.80 -4.13 -13.81
N THR A 167 4.09 -5.43 -13.82
CA THR A 167 3.12 -6.46 -14.22
C THR A 167 1.90 -6.47 -13.31
N ALA A 168 2.09 -6.40 -11.99
CA ALA A 168 0.98 -6.31 -11.04
C ALA A 168 0.18 -5.01 -11.23
N LEU A 169 0.86 -3.89 -11.44
CA LEU A 169 0.23 -2.59 -11.68
C LEU A 169 -0.64 -2.60 -12.95
N SER A 170 -0.20 -3.30 -14.00
CA SER A 170 -0.96 -3.44 -15.25
C SER A 170 -2.31 -4.15 -15.09
N ALA A 171 -2.54 -4.85 -13.96
CA ALA A 171 -3.82 -5.47 -13.66
C ALA A 171 -4.92 -4.43 -13.35
N TYR A 172 -4.55 -3.24 -12.87
CA TYR A 172 -5.47 -2.13 -12.53
C TYR A 172 -5.89 -1.35 -13.78
N LYS A 173 -6.47 -2.05 -14.76
CA LYS A 173 -6.82 -1.50 -16.08
C LYS A 173 -7.75 -0.30 -16.03
N SER A 174 -8.63 -0.25 -15.02
CA SER A 174 -9.55 0.87 -14.83
C SER A 174 -8.80 2.17 -14.49
N GLN A 175 -7.60 2.08 -13.87
CA GLN A 175 -6.82 3.21 -13.39
C GLN A 175 -5.65 3.56 -14.34
N VAL A 176 -4.90 2.57 -14.82
CA VAL A 176 -3.74 2.82 -15.72
C VAL A 176 -4.14 3.41 -17.08
N LYS A 177 -5.42 3.31 -17.45
CA LYS A 177 -5.96 4.00 -18.65
C LYS A 177 -6.09 5.51 -18.45
N ILE A 178 -6.18 5.98 -17.21
CA ILE A 178 -6.37 7.39 -16.86
C ILE A 178 -5.01 8.07 -16.71
N ILE A 179 -4.07 7.39 -16.05
CA ILE A 179 -2.72 7.89 -15.78
C ILE A 179 -1.72 6.77 -16.12
N PRO A 180 -0.65 7.06 -16.86
CA PRO A 180 0.42 6.09 -17.17
C PRO A 180 1.33 5.88 -15.95
N TYR A 181 0.79 5.23 -14.93
CA TYR A 181 1.48 4.97 -13.65
C TYR A 181 2.79 4.22 -13.82
N ASP A 182 2.85 3.27 -14.77
CA ASP A 182 4.03 2.48 -15.07
C ASP A 182 5.26 3.34 -15.32
N GLN A 183 5.12 4.36 -16.18
CA GLN A 183 6.22 5.28 -16.52
C GLN A 183 6.62 6.16 -15.33
N ALA A 184 5.62 6.69 -14.61
CA ALA A 184 5.88 7.55 -13.45
C ALA A 184 6.59 6.78 -12.32
N ILE A 185 6.12 5.56 -12.03
CA ILE A 185 6.66 4.73 -10.97
C ILE A 185 8.03 4.16 -11.33
N GLU A 186 8.25 3.75 -12.58
CA GLU A 186 9.59 3.37 -13.02
C GLU A 186 10.59 4.53 -12.84
N GLY A 187 10.21 5.75 -13.26
CA GLY A 187 11.04 6.94 -13.10
C GLY A 187 11.35 7.26 -11.64
N LEU A 188 10.33 7.23 -10.76
CA LEU A 188 10.49 7.49 -9.33
C LEU A 188 11.37 6.43 -8.67
N ASN A 189 11.10 5.14 -8.90
CA ASN A 189 11.88 4.06 -8.29
C ASN A 189 13.33 4.07 -8.80
N ARG A 190 13.57 4.45 -10.06
CA ARG A 190 14.91 4.65 -10.60
C ARG A 190 15.64 5.79 -9.89
N TYR A 191 14.99 6.94 -9.72
CA TYR A 191 15.54 8.07 -8.97
C TYR A 191 15.90 7.67 -7.53
N ARG A 192 14.95 7.01 -6.83
CA ARG A 192 15.16 6.54 -5.45
C ARG A 192 16.30 5.53 -5.34
N GLY A 193 16.42 4.63 -6.32
CA GLY A 193 17.50 3.66 -6.37
C GLY A 193 18.87 4.31 -6.53
N LEU A 194 19.03 5.10 -7.59
CA LEU A 194 20.32 5.71 -7.93
C LEU A 194 20.76 6.76 -6.90
N MET A 195 19.87 7.66 -6.51
CA MET A 195 20.22 8.77 -5.63
C MET A 195 20.18 8.40 -4.15
N GLY A 196 19.33 7.42 -3.75
CA GLY A 196 19.19 7.02 -2.35
C GLY A 196 20.23 6.01 -1.89
N ILE A 197 20.47 4.95 -2.65
CA ILE A 197 21.27 3.79 -2.22
C ILE A 197 22.23 3.24 -3.28
N GLY A 198 22.40 3.90 -4.42
CA GLY A 198 23.30 3.46 -5.50
C GLY A 198 22.88 2.13 -6.16
N LYS A 199 21.57 1.87 -6.24
CA LYS A 199 20.96 0.70 -6.86
C LYS A 199 20.14 1.09 -8.09
N LYS A 200 19.81 0.11 -8.93
CA LYS A 200 19.07 0.38 -10.16
C LYS A 200 17.67 0.93 -9.89
N TYR A 201 16.97 0.33 -8.93
CA TYR A 201 15.63 0.73 -8.49
C TYR A 201 15.48 0.54 -6.98
N ALA A 202 14.76 1.43 -6.33
CA ALA A 202 14.36 1.31 -4.93
C ALA A 202 12.97 1.88 -4.68
N GLU A 203 12.32 1.40 -3.64
CA GLU A 203 11.14 2.00 -3.05
C GLU A 203 11.55 2.75 -1.78
N ALA A 204 10.96 3.92 -1.58
CA ALA A 204 11.29 4.80 -0.46
C ALA A 204 10.20 4.78 0.60
N PHE A 205 10.62 4.84 1.85
CA PHE A 205 9.74 4.80 3.02
C PHE A 205 10.13 5.85 4.05
N LYS A 206 9.13 6.26 4.84
CA LYS A 206 9.31 6.96 6.09
C LYS A 206 9.11 6.00 7.25
N ILE A 207 10.15 5.76 8.03
CA ILE A 207 10.04 5.03 9.29
C ILE A 207 9.34 5.93 10.30
N ILE A 208 8.21 5.47 10.84
CA ILE A 208 7.46 6.15 11.91
C ILE A 208 8.00 5.68 13.27
N TYR A 209 8.18 4.38 13.42
CA TYR A 209 8.93 3.80 14.53
C TYR A 209 9.57 2.46 14.13
N SER A 210 10.67 2.12 14.80
CA SER A 210 11.31 0.81 14.75
C SER A 210 11.86 0.50 16.15
N LYS A 211 11.56 -0.70 16.67
CA LYS A 211 12.07 -1.22 17.95
C LYS A 211 13.31 -2.05 17.73
#